data_289c1d3e2cab5ee0f3522d425d7bb8d5
#
_entry.id   289c1d3e2cab5ee0f3522d425d7bb8d5
#
_cell.length_a   1.000
_cell.length_b   1.000
_cell.length_c   1.000
_cell.angle_alpha   90.00
_cell.angle_beta   90.00
_cell.angle_gamma   90.00
#
_symmetry.space_group_name_H-M   'P 1'
#
loop_
_entity.id
_entity.type
_entity.pdbx_description
1 polymer ?
#
loop_
_entity_poly.entity_id
_entity_poly.type
_entity_poly.pdbx_seq_one_letter_code
_entity_poly.pdbx_strand_id
1 'polypeptide(L)'
;MKKTHLSYLVSIVGILLLTAGLFLYLGCQEDGPKVSASFLPLIVGNEEQREELTLLFASLEEDALTPENRFIIIQEINKILDSENRDTLLNLFLTTYVENHKGDPFNGYYLFIVARNYLDKGAESFAVHYFERILKNHPDLSIDGRSIHYVCLNNLIDLEEDPQVRVTYYKSLISRFEDKIQKGSTYYHLARTYEDIGKWELAIQAYRKFLNTDNQKVRGMPKAKEQVKEVIDFYDYKDKNWTMESLEDLVDTIKYAIRTRNTSLLERYRAKVNFFAVSWEESKVDANLNFLEGLNT
;
A
#
# COMPACT_ATOMS: atom_id res chain seq x y z
N MET A 1 10.37 22.57 -20.02
CA MET A 1 11.58 22.26 -19.27
C MET A 1 12.35 23.44 -18.64
N LYS A 2 11.99 24.70 -18.84
CA LYS A 2 12.68 25.87 -18.22
C LYS A 2 12.07 26.40 -16.91
N LYS A 3 10.83 26.03 -16.56
CA LYS A 3 10.15 26.51 -15.33
C LYS A 3 10.52 25.76 -14.05
N THR A 4 10.93 24.50 -14.14
CA THR A 4 11.30 23.67 -12.97
C THR A 4 12.66 24.03 -12.38
N HIS A 5 13.63 24.39 -13.22
CA HIS A 5 14.96 24.81 -12.73
C HIS A 5 14.94 26.17 -12.01
N LEU A 6 14.04 27.07 -12.40
CA LEU A 6 13.90 28.36 -11.75
C LEU A 6 13.30 28.24 -10.35
N SER A 7 12.37 27.30 -10.15
CA SER A 7 11.78 27.00 -8.82
C SER A 7 12.82 26.46 -7.83
N TYR A 8 13.70 25.53 -8.27
CA TYR A 8 14.77 24.99 -7.43
C TYR A 8 15.83 26.04 -7.07
N LEU A 9 16.21 26.88 -8.04
CA LEU A 9 17.16 27.98 -7.78
C LEU A 9 16.61 29.01 -6.78
N VAL A 10 15.34 29.34 -6.86
CA VAL A 10 14.67 30.26 -5.92
C VAL A 10 14.59 29.65 -4.52
N SER A 11 14.35 28.32 -4.41
CA SER A 11 14.36 27.63 -3.12
C SER A 11 15.75 27.58 -2.49
N ILE A 12 16.80 27.24 -3.25
CA ILE A 12 18.18 27.18 -2.75
C ILE A 12 18.70 28.57 -2.35
N VAL A 13 18.43 29.60 -3.13
CA VAL A 13 18.81 30.98 -2.82
C VAL A 13 18.01 31.49 -1.61
N GLY A 14 16.73 31.11 -1.48
CA GLY A 14 15.91 31.42 -0.30
C GLY A 14 16.46 30.80 0.98
N ILE A 15 16.92 29.55 0.93
CA ILE A 15 17.54 28.83 2.07
C ILE A 15 18.88 29.48 2.43
N LEU A 16 19.73 29.80 1.46
CA LEU A 16 21.02 30.47 1.70
C LEU A 16 20.85 31.90 2.25
N LEU A 17 19.82 32.63 1.83
CA LEU A 17 19.52 33.97 2.36
C LEU A 17 18.91 33.91 3.76
N LEU A 18 18.09 32.88 4.07
CA LEU A 18 17.55 32.64 5.42
C LEU A 18 18.66 32.26 6.39
N THR A 19 19.58 31.37 6.02
CA THR A 19 20.70 30.98 6.86
C THR A 19 21.70 32.16 7.05
N ALA A 20 22.03 32.90 6.00
CA ALA A 20 22.91 34.08 6.10
C ALA A 20 22.25 35.23 6.90
N GLY A 21 20.93 35.45 6.74
CA GLY A 21 20.16 36.42 7.51
C GLY A 21 20.10 36.05 8.99
N LEU A 22 19.94 34.75 9.31
CA LEU A 22 19.95 34.20 10.65
C LEU A 22 21.32 34.40 11.32
N PHE A 23 22.43 34.14 10.62
CA PHE A 23 23.79 34.36 11.11
C PHE A 23 24.10 35.85 11.38
N LEU A 24 23.58 36.76 10.58
CA LEU A 24 23.77 38.21 10.80
C LEU A 24 22.92 38.75 11.95
N TYR A 25 21.73 38.17 12.18
CA TYR A 25 20.85 38.57 13.28
C TYR A 25 21.35 38.07 14.65
N LEU A 26 21.89 36.86 14.69
CA LEU A 26 22.41 36.23 15.93
C LEU A 26 23.75 36.79 16.41
N GLY A 27 24.52 37.49 15.54
CA GLY A 27 25.78 38.15 15.91
C GLY A 27 25.64 39.37 16.83
N CYS A 28 24.40 39.77 17.20
CA CYS A 28 24.12 40.94 17.99
C CYS A 28 23.43 40.69 19.35
N GLN A 29 23.25 39.43 19.76
CA GLN A 29 22.66 39.11 21.08
C GLN A 29 23.64 38.36 21.98
N GLU A 30 23.93 38.94 23.15
CA GLU A 30 24.76 38.32 24.24
C GLU A 30 24.03 37.15 24.94
N ASP A 31 22.71 37.01 24.77
CA ASP A 31 21.93 35.85 25.23
C ASP A 31 21.71 34.89 24.05
N GLY A 32 22.21 33.67 24.15
CA GLY A 32 21.97 32.62 23.14
C GLY A 32 20.48 32.38 22.87
N PRO A 33 20.10 31.72 21.77
CA PRO A 33 18.70 31.51 21.38
C PRO A 33 17.96 30.80 22.50
N LYS A 34 16.84 31.40 22.96
CA LYS A 34 15.99 30.82 23.99
C LYS A 34 15.12 29.75 23.35
N VAL A 35 15.26 28.51 23.80
CA VAL A 35 14.47 27.34 23.36
C VAL A 35 13.58 26.91 24.52
N SER A 36 12.30 26.62 24.22
CA SER A 36 11.37 26.11 25.22
C SER A 36 11.87 24.80 25.86
N ALA A 37 11.60 24.64 27.15
CA ALA A 37 11.98 23.45 27.91
C ALA A 37 11.43 22.14 27.28
N SER A 38 10.34 22.21 26.53
CA SER A 38 9.74 21.09 25.79
C SER A 38 10.65 20.53 24.69
N PHE A 39 11.53 21.35 24.10
CA PHE A 39 12.42 20.92 23.01
C PHE A 39 13.81 20.49 23.51
N LEU A 40 14.18 20.77 24.76
CA LEU A 40 15.49 20.40 25.31
C LEU A 40 15.84 18.91 25.16
N PRO A 41 14.88 17.94 25.34
CA PRO A 41 15.17 16.52 25.14
C PRO A 41 15.47 16.16 23.68
N LEU A 42 15.10 17.02 22.71
CA LEU A 42 15.28 16.82 21.28
C LEU A 42 16.62 17.35 20.77
N ILE A 43 17.34 18.12 21.58
CA ILE A 43 18.68 18.68 21.25
C ILE A 43 19.72 17.58 21.49
N VAL A 44 19.94 16.74 20.46
CA VAL A 44 20.80 15.54 20.51
C VAL A 44 21.85 15.58 19.40
N GLY A 45 22.79 14.62 19.41
CA GLY A 45 23.85 14.53 18.42
C GLY A 45 25.17 15.13 18.88
N ASN A 46 26.08 15.39 17.92
CA ASN A 46 27.34 16.06 18.16
C ASN A 46 27.15 17.56 18.46
N GLU A 47 28.23 18.31 18.72
CA GLU A 47 28.14 19.72 19.10
C GLU A 47 27.48 20.56 18.00
N GLU A 48 27.89 20.38 16.74
CA GLU A 48 27.35 21.09 15.57
C GLU A 48 25.85 20.83 15.40
N GLN A 49 25.42 19.57 15.46
CA GLN A 49 24.01 19.19 15.37
C GLN A 49 23.18 19.76 16.53
N ARG A 50 23.71 19.82 17.73
CA ARG A 50 23.01 20.38 18.87
C ARG A 50 22.88 21.91 18.78
N GLU A 51 23.89 22.59 18.27
CA GLU A 51 23.80 24.03 17.97
C GLU A 51 22.75 24.27 16.88
N GLU A 52 22.78 23.50 15.79
CA GLU A 52 21.82 23.59 14.68
C GLU A 52 20.37 23.32 15.16
N LEU A 53 20.13 22.24 15.92
CA LEU A 53 18.83 21.96 16.51
C LEU A 53 18.34 23.07 17.43
N THR A 54 19.25 23.67 18.24
CA THR A 54 18.91 24.80 19.12
C THR A 54 18.41 25.98 18.31
N LEU A 55 19.08 26.32 17.21
CA LEU A 55 18.69 27.40 16.32
C LEU A 55 17.34 27.09 15.60
N LEU A 56 17.19 25.87 15.11
CA LEU A 56 15.96 25.45 14.42
C LEU A 56 14.75 25.48 15.36
N PHE A 57 14.88 24.98 16.60
CA PHE A 57 13.77 25.03 17.56
C PHE A 57 13.46 26.46 18.03
N ALA A 58 14.47 27.30 18.22
CA ALA A 58 14.25 28.71 18.53
C ALA A 58 13.50 29.42 17.39
N SER A 59 13.90 29.18 16.13
CA SER A 59 13.23 29.73 14.98
C SER A 59 11.79 29.21 14.84
N LEU A 60 11.53 27.96 15.22
CA LEU A 60 10.17 27.38 15.15
C LEU A 60 9.19 28.04 16.13
N GLU A 61 9.69 28.67 17.20
CA GLU A 61 8.90 29.39 18.20
C GLU A 61 8.56 30.83 17.80
N GLU A 62 9.06 31.33 16.66
CA GLU A 62 8.72 32.68 16.18
C GLU A 62 7.25 32.78 15.75
N ASP A 63 6.54 33.78 16.27
CA ASP A 63 5.09 33.97 16.04
C ASP A 63 4.74 34.26 14.57
N ALA A 64 5.66 34.82 13.78
CA ALA A 64 5.41 35.31 12.42
C ALA A 64 5.72 34.30 11.31
N LEU A 65 5.99 33.02 11.64
CA LEU A 65 6.33 32.01 10.64
C LEU A 65 5.14 31.61 9.77
N THR A 66 5.38 31.60 8.45
CA THR A 66 4.42 31.00 7.50
C THR A 66 4.46 29.49 7.61
N PRO A 67 3.38 28.78 7.21
CA PRO A 67 3.38 27.30 7.18
C PRO A 67 4.55 26.73 6.35
N GLU A 68 4.91 27.35 5.24
CA GLU A 68 6.00 26.92 4.36
C GLU A 68 7.36 27.02 5.08
N ASN A 69 7.60 28.10 5.84
CA ASN A 69 8.83 28.28 6.59
C ASN A 69 8.91 27.25 7.75
N ARG A 70 7.78 27.02 8.44
CA ARG A 70 7.70 25.94 9.45
C ARG A 70 8.00 24.58 8.85
N PHE A 71 7.46 24.30 7.67
CA PHE A 71 7.72 23.06 6.96
C PHE A 71 9.22 22.86 6.69
N ILE A 72 9.92 23.90 6.22
CA ILE A 72 11.37 23.83 5.96
C ILE A 72 12.13 23.55 7.25
N ILE A 73 11.84 24.28 8.33
CA ILE A 73 12.49 24.09 9.62
C ILE A 73 12.26 22.65 10.16
N ILE A 74 11.03 22.18 10.11
CA ILE A 74 10.68 20.82 10.57
C ILE A 74 11.37 19.75 9.70
N GLN A 75 11.56 19.98 8.40
CA GLN A 75 12.31 19.08 7.52
C GLN A 75 13.79 18.98 7.96
N GLU A 76 14.44 20.07 8.31
CA GLU A 76 15.84 20.02 8.78
C GLU A 76 15.93 19.35 10.16
N ILE A 77 15.00 19.64 11.08
CA ILE A 77 14.92 18.93 12.37
C ILE A 77 14.73 17.41 12.13
N ASN A 78 13.83 17.02 11.24
CA ASN A 78 13.60 15.62 10.87
C ASN A 78 14.89 14.95 10.38
N LYS A 79 15.60 15.58 9.48
CA LYS A 79 16.84 15.06 8.89
C LYS A 79 17.93 14.82 9.95
N ILE A 80 18.09 15.73 10.89
CA ILE A 80 19.07 15.58 11.99
C ILE A 80 18.65 14.44 12.93
N LEU A 81 17.39 14.41 13.38
CA LEU A 81 16.89 13.38 14.29
C LEU A 81 16.89 11.98 13.66
N ASP A 82 16.59 11.87 12.37
CA ASP A 82 16.65 10.63 11.61
C ASP A 82 18.12 10.12 11.52
N SER A 83 19.08 11.00 11.18
CA SER A 83 20.49 10.63 11.12
C SER A 83 21.05 10.11 12.45
N GLU A 84 20.50 10.56 13.57
CA GLU A 84 20.83 10.13 14.93
C GLU A 84 19.99 8.93 15.42
N ASN A 85 19.17 8.33 14.56
CA ASN A 85 18.23 7.23 14.89
C ASN A 85 17.30 7.56 16.08
N ARG A 86 16.83 8.81 16.16
CA ARG A 86 15.97 9.32 17.24
C ARG A 86 14.49 9.32 16.89
N ASP A 87 14.03 8.32 16.11
CA ASP A 87 12.64 8.23 15.60
C ASP A 87 11.59 8.37 16.69
N THR A 88 11.83 7.84 17.89
CA THR A 88 10.87 7.96 19.00
C THR A 88 10.69 9.41 19.43
N LEU A 89 11.79 10.16 19.52
CA LEU A 89 11.74 11.59 19.85
C LEU A 89 11.12 12.39 18.71
N LEU A 90 11.48 12.05 17.46
CA LEU A 90 10.89 12.65 16.27
C LEU A 90 9.40 12.42 16.22
N ASN A 91 8.93 11.19 16.44
CA ASN A 91 7.50 10.87 16.45
C ASN A 91 6.75 11.65 17.55
N LEU A 92 7.34 11.76 18.76
CA LEU A 92 6.77 12.55 19.83
C LEU A 92 6.68 14.03 19.46
N PHE A 93 7.73 14.59 18.89
CA PHE A 93 7.77 15.99 18.43
C PHE A 93 6.69 16.23 17.37
N LEU A 94 6.68 15.43 16.26
CA LEU A 94 5.77 15.63 15.16
C LEU A 94 4.30 15.45 15.57
N THR A 95 3.99 14.45 16.40
CA THR A 95 2.63 14.25 16.90
C THR A 95 2.18 15.40 17.80
N THR A 96 3.04 15.87 18.70
CA THR A 96 2.75 17.02 19.55
C THR A 96 2.57 18.29 18.74
N TYR A 97 3.42 18.49 17.72
CA TYR A 97 3.30 19.64 16.81
C TYR A 97 1.94 19.65 16.10
N VAL A 98 1.54 18.51 15.50
CA VAL A 98 0.26 18.38 14.80
C VAL A 98 -0.94 18.66 15.71
N GLU A 99 -0.90 18.21 16.96
CA GLU A 99 -1.98 18.48 17.93
C GLU A 99 -2.09 19.97 18.29
N ASN A 100 -0.97 20.66 18.36
CA ASN A 100 -0.92 22.09 18.73
C ASN A 100 -1.18 23.01 17.52
N HIS A 101 -0.91 22.55 16.28
CA HIS A 101 -1.02 23.34 15.06
C HIS A 101 -2.01 22.72 14.08
N LYS A 102 -3.25 22.47 14.51
CA LYS A 102 -4.30 21.77 13.71
C LYS A 102 -4.58 22.37 12.35
N GLY A 103 -4.30 23.66 12.16
CA GLY A 103 -4.51 24.37 10.88
C GLY A 103 -3.31 24.32 9.93
N ASP A 104 -2.19 23.68 10.31
CA ASP A 104 -1.04 23.60 9.43
C ASP A 104 -1.33 22.66 8.25
N PRO A 105 -1.20 23.13 7.00
CA PRO A 105 -1.50 22.34 5.81
C PRO A 105 -0.57 21.12 5.64
N PHE A 106 0.61 21.12 6.26
CA PHE A 106 1.60 20.04 6.15
C PHE A 106 1.45 18.95 7.21
N ASN A 107 0.47 19.05 8.10
CA ASN A 107 0.23 18.05 9.15
C ASN A 107 0.08 16.62 8.61
N GLY A 108 -0.54 16.44 7.44
CA GLY A 108 -0.63 15.13 6.78
C GLY A 108 0.74 14.54 6.45
N TYR A 109 1.70 15.36 6.08
CA TYR A 109 3.07 14.92 5.81
C TYR A 109 3.83 14.58 7.10
N TYR A 110 3.68 15.36 8.14
CA TYR A 110 4.33 15.07 9.43
C TYR A 110 3.85 13.73 9.99
N LEU A 111 2.56 13.48 9.95
CA LEU A 111 2.00 12.18 10.35
C LEU A 111 2.45 11.03 9.41
N PHE A 112 2.71 11.32 8.14
CA PHE A 112 3.26 10.34 7.22
C PHE A 112 4.67 9.91 7.61
N ILE A 113 5.52 10.83 8.06
CA ILE A 113 6.85 10.51 8.62
C ILE A 113 6.68 9.59 9.85
N VAL A 114 5.77 9.94 10.76
CA VAL A 114 5.48 9.13 11.95
C VAL A 114 5.04 7.71 11.58
N ALA A 115 4.12 7.59 10.61
CA ALA A 115 3.64 6.29 10.13
C ALA A 115 4.79 5.45 9.55
N ARG A 116 5.67 6.06 8.76
CA ARG A 116 6.83 5.38 8.19
C ARG A 116 7.81 4.90 9.24
N ASN A 117 8.13 5.74 10.24
CA ASN A 117 9.00 5.36 11.34
C ASN A 117 8.45 4.15 12.11
N TYR A 118 7.14 4.06 12.31
CA TYR A 118 6.52 2.87 12.91
C TYR A 118 6.61 1.65 12.00
N LEU A 119 6.40 1.82 10.70
CA LEU A 119 6.49 0.73 9.73
C LEU A 119 7.92 0.17 9.66
N ASP A 120 8.93 1.02 9.60
CA ASP A 120 10.34 0.63 9.55
C ASP A 120 10.79 -0.14 10.83
N LYS A 121 10.07 0.05 11.94
CA LYS A 121 10.26 -0.69 13.19
C LYS A 121 9.39 -1.95 13.33
N GLY A 122 8.60 -2.30 12.31
CA GLY A 122 7.67 -3.42 12.35
C GLY A 122 6.46 -3.21 13.26
N ALA A 123 6.18 -1.97 13.65
CA ALA A 123 5.01 -1.60 14.46
C ALA A 123 3.81 -1.26 13.57
N GLU A 124 3.39 -2.23 12.74
CA GLU A 124 2.43 -2.08 11.65
C GLU A 124 1.08 -1.49 12.10
N SER A 125 0.54 -1.92 13.23
CA SER A 125 -0.74 -1.41 13.75
C SER A 125 -0.69 0.11 14.04
N PHE A 126 0.45 0.64 14.49
CA PHE A 126 0.61 2.08 14.65
C PHE A 126 0.72 2.78 13.30
N ALA A 127 1.44 2.20 12.35
CA ALA A 127 1.54 2.75 11.00
C ALA A 127 0.15 2.85 10.35
N VAL A 128 -0.66 1.78 10.41
CA VAL A 128 -2.05 1.74 9.94
C VAL A 128 -2.87 2.87 10.56
N HIS A 129 -2.82 3.04 11.90
CA HIS A 129 -3.52 4.11 12.60
C HIS A 129 -3.20 5.50 12.03
N TYR A 130 -1.92 5.79 11.80
CA TYR A 130 -1.52 7.10 11.27
C TYR A 130 -1.87 7.26 9.78
N PHE A 131 -1.73 6.23 8.95
CA PHE A 131 -2.17 6.29 7.55
C PHE A 131 -3.68 6.56 7.44
N GLU A 132 -4.51 5.89 8.23
CA GLU A 132 -5.95 6.14 8.27
C GLU A 132 -6.27 7.55 8.76
N ARG A 133 -5.58 8.01 9.81
CA ARG A 133 -5.74 9.37 10.32
C ARG A 133 -5.44 10.42 9.26
N ILE A 134 -4.40 10.23 8.45
CA ILE A 134 -4.06 11.10 7.32
C ILE A 134 -5.21 11.13 6.31
N LEU A 135 -5.66 9.96 5.84
CA LEU A 135 -6.72 9.87 4.84
C LEU A 135 -8.04 10.49 5.28
N LYS A 136 -8.34 10.43 6.58
CA LYS A 136 -9.59 10.91 7.17
C LYS A 136 -9.57 12.40 7.48
N ASN A 137 -8.46 12.93 7.99
CA ASN A 137 -8.44 14.23 8.67
C ASN A 137 -7.61 15.29 7.94
N HIS A 138 -6.80 14.91 6.95
CA HIS A 138 -5.88 15.84 6.28
C HIS A 138 -6.13 15.82 4.76
N PRO A 139 -5.96 16.97 4.08
CA PRO A 139 -6.03 17.02 2.63
C PRO A 139 -4.87 16.24 2.00
N ASP A 140 -5.05 15.81 0.75
CA ASP A 140 -3.96 15.21 0.00
C ASP A 140 -2.89 16.26 -0.33
N LEU A 141 -1.65 15.90 -0.06
CA LEU A 141 -0.48 16.71 -0.39
C LEU A 141 0.37 15.98 -1.43
N SER A 142 0.97 16.75 -2.32
CA SER A 142 1.95 16.22 -3.26
C SER A 142 3.34 16.71 -2.84
N ILE A 143 4.16 15.80 -2.32
CA ILE A 143 5.56 16.07 -1.96
C ILE A 143 6.45 15.36 -3.00
N ASP A 144 7.35 16.08 -3.62
CA ASP A 144 8.21 15.57 -4.71
C ASP A 144 7.44 14.86 -5.82
N GLY A 145 6.25 15.37 -6.14
CA GLY A 145 5.36 14.82 -7.17
C GLY A 145 4.59 13.56 -6.76
N ARG A 146 4.71 13.12 -5.51
CA ARG A 146 4.00 11.95 -4.98
C ARG A 146 2.85 12.38 -4.07
N SER A 147 1.65 11.91 -4.34
CA SER A 147 0.49 12.09 -3.45
C SER A 147 0.67 11.25 -2.20
N ILE A 148 0.55 11.89 -1.03
CA ILE A 148 0.62 11.22 0.27
C ILE A 148 -0.54 10.23 0.42
N HIS A 149 -1.76 10.62 0.03
CA HIS A 149 -2.92 9.73 0.09
C HIS A 149 -2.76 8.49 -0.79
N TYR A 150 -2.17 8.63 -1.98
CA TYR A 150 -1.87 7.49 -2.83
C TYR A 150 -0.92 6.49 -2.14
N VAL A 151 0.13 7.01 -1.50
CA VAL A 151 1.10 6.18 -0.77
C VAL A 151 0.46 5.54 0.46
N CYS A 152 -0.34 6.30 1.23
CA CYS A 152 -1.07 5.76 2.39
C CYS A 152 -2.00 4.61 1.98
N LEU A 153 -2.79 4.77 0.91
CA LEU A 153 -3.72 3.72 0.45
C LEU A 153 -2.98 2.44 0.03
N ASN A 154 -1.84 2.55 -0.66
CA ASN A 154 -1.06 1.37 -1.03
C ASN A 154 -0.50 0.66 0.21
N ASN A 155 0.08 1.40 1.19
CA ASN A 155 0.55 0.78 2.43
C ASN A 155 -0.59 0.12 3.21
N LEU A 156 -1.76 0.76 3.30
CA LEU A 156 -2.93 0.17 3.97
C LEU A 156 -3.42 -1.10 3.28
N ILE A 157 -3.42 -1.16 1.94
CA ILE A 157 -3.77 -2.37 1.20
C ILE A 157 -2.81 -3.52 1.52
N ASP A 158 -1.52 -3.21 1.63
CA ASP A 158 -0.48 -4.22 1.90
C ASP A 158 -0.49 -4.70 3.36
N LEU A 159 -0.84 -3.83 4.31
CA LEU A 159 -0.82 -4.11 5.75
C LEU A 159 -2.15 -4.68 6.29
N GLU A 160 -3.27 -4.45 5.61
CA GLU A 160 -4.59 -4.83 6.10
C GLU A 160 -4.83 -6.34 5.97
N GLU A 161 -5.11 -6.98 7.08
CA GLU A 161 -5.41 -8.41 7.12
C GLU A 161 -6.88 -8.71 6.83
N ASP A 162 -7.82 -7.82 7.26
CA ASP A 162 -9.25 -7.99 6.99
C ASP A 162 -9.57 -7.67 5.52
N PRO A 163 -9.94 -8.68 4.71
CA PRO A 163 -10.25 -8.46 3.31
C PRO A 163 -11.48 -7.56 3.09
N GLN A 164 -12.39 -7.43 4.06
CA GLN A 164 -13.53 -6.51 3.94
C GLN A 164 -13.07 -5.05 4.01
N VAL A 165 -12.15 -4.75 4.93
CA VAL A 165 -11.54 -3.43 5.05
C VAL A 165 -10.64 -3.15 3.84
N ARG A 166 -9.81 -4.11 3.42
CA ARG A 166 -8.94 -4.00 2.25
C ARG A 166 -9.70 -3.64 0.97
N VAL A 167 -10.91 -4.18 0.77
CA VAL A 167 -11.79 -3.78 -0.35
C VAL A 167 -12.09 -2.28 -0.32
N THR A 168 -12.25 -1.67 0.85
CA THR A 168 -12.55 -0.23 0.95
C THR A 168 -11.38 0.62 0.50
N TYR A 169 -10.15 0.20 0.80
CA TYR A 169 -8.93 0.87 0.35
C TYR A 169 -8.74 0.73 -1.16
N TYR A 170 -8.95 -0.46 -1.73
CA TYR A 170 -8.94 -0.65 -3.20
C TYR A 170 -9.95 0.25 -3.91
N LYS A 171 -11.18 0.34 -3.40
CA LYS A 171 -12.21 1.23 -3.96
C LYS A 171 -11.78 2.69 -3.91
N SER A 172 -11.23 3.14 -2.78
CA SER A 172 -10.72 4.49 -2.61
C SER A 172 -9.55 4.77 -3.56
N LEU A 173 -8.62 3.82 -3.70
CA LEU A 173 -7.48 3.94 -4.59
C LEU A 173 -7.93 4.07 -6.05
N ILE A 174 -8.84 3.21 -6.50
CA ILE A 174 -9.38 3.23 -7.87
C ILE A 174 -10.14 4.53 -8.15
N SER A 175 -11.02 4.95 -7.21
CA SER A 175 -11.86 6.14 -7.44
C SER A 175 -11.09 7.46 -7.46
N ARG A 176 -9.99 7.55 -6.69
CA ARG A 176 -9.24 8.79 -6.53
C ARG A 176 -8.00 8.88 -7.41
N PHE A 177 -7.45 7.75 -7.85
CA PHE A 177 -6.15 7.67 -8.50
C PHE A 177 -6.16 6.79 -9.76
N GLU A 178 -7.28 6.72 -10.46
CA GLU A 178 -7.47 5.84 -11.63
C GLU A 178 -6.35 5.97 -12.68
N ASP A 179 -5.85 7.19 -12.89
CA ASP A 179 -4.80 7.47 -13.87
C ASP A 179 -3.37 7.13 -13.36
N LYS A 180 -3.20 6.90 -12.06
CA LYS A 180 -1.91 6.62 -11.43
C LYS A 180 -1.70 5.14 -11.09
N ILE A 181 -2.78 4.36 -11.03
CA ILE A 181 -2.72 2.94 -10.66
C ILE A 181 -2.31 2.05 -11.85
N GLN A 182 -1.74 0.91 -11.53
CA GLN A 182 -1.59 -0.19 -12.47
C GLN A 182 -2.92 -0.96 -12.57
N LYS A 183 -3.84 -0.45 -13.40
CA LYS A 183 -5.24 -0.93 -13.48
C LYS A 183 -5.36 -2.44 -13.47
N GLY A 184 -4.58 -3.15 -14.31
CA GLY A 184 -4.62 -4.61 -14.38
C GLY A 184 -4.33 -5.25 -13.03
N SER A 185 -3.15 -4.98 -12.45
CA SER A 185 -2.78 -5.54 -11.14
C SER A 185 -3.80 -5.17 -10.04
N THR A 186 -4.26 -3.92 -10.02
CA THR A 186 -5.22 -3.45 -9.01
C THR A 186 -6.56 -4.19 -9.10
N TYR A 187 -7.12 -4.34 -10.32
CA TYR A 187 -8.38 -5.08 -10.49
C TYR A 187 -8.23 -6.57 -10.20
N TYR A 188 -7.09 -7.18 -10.54
CA TYR A 188 -6.81 -8.57 -10.21
C TYR A 188 -6.83 -8.78 -8.68
N HIS A 189 -6.07 -7.98 -7.92
CA HIS A 189 -6.02 -8.12 -6.47
C HIS A 189 -7.34 -7.76 -5.79
N LEU A 190 -8.08 -6.77 -6.29
CA LEU A 190 -9.43 -6.49 -5.82
C LEU A 190 -10.37 -7.68 -6.02
N ALA A 191 -10.27 -8.35 -7.18
CA ALA A 191 -11.08 -9.54 -7.45
C ALA A 191 -10.74 -10.67 -6.47
N ARG A 192 -9.45 -10.92 -6.22
CA ARG A 192 -9.00 -11.90 -5.22
C ARG A 192 -9.53 -11.56 -3.83
N THR A 193 -9.46 -10.29 -3.44
CA THR A 193 -10.01 -9.84 -2.14
C THR A 193 -11.53 -10.04 -2.05
N TYR A 194 -12.27 -9.89 -3.16
CA TYR A 194 -13.70 -10.23 -3.19
C TYR A 194 -13.96 -11.74 -3.07
N GLU A 195 -13.10 -12.59 -3.65
CA GLU A 195 -13.18 -14.05 -3.46
C GLU A 195 -12.99 -14.42 -1.97
N ASP A 196 -12.00 -13.82 -1.30
CA ASP A 196 -11.69 -14.07 0.11
C ASP A 196 -12.90 -13.81 1.04
N ILE A 197 -13.80 -12.89 0.65
CA ILE A 197 -15.03 -12.58 1.38
C ILE A 197 -16.29 -13.20 0.76
N GLY A 198 -16.16 -14.12 -0.19
CA GLY A 198 -17.27 -14.80 -0.83
C GLY A 198 -18.18 -13.93 -1.73
N LYS A 199 -17.70 -12.76 -2.16
CA LYS A 199 -18.45 -11.84 -3.03
C LYS A 199 -18.18 -12.15 -4.51
N TRP A 200 -18.58 -13.34 -4.94
CA TRP A 200 -18.25 -13.91 -6.25
C TRP A 200 -18.65 -13.02 -7.43
N GLU A 201 -19.86 -12.42 -7.42
CA GLU A 201 -20.30 -11.53 -8.48
C GLU A 201 -19.40 -10.31 -8.65
N LEU A 202 -18.94 -9.74 -7.51
CA LEU A 202 -18.03 -8.59 -7.52
C LEU A 202 -16.63 -9.01 -7.95
N ALA A 203 -16.18 -10.20 -7.56
CA ALA A 203 -14.92 -10.76 -8.02
C ALA A 203 -14.90 -10.91 -9.54
N ILE A 204 -15.96 -11.52 -10.12
CA ILE A 204 -16.09 -11.68 -11.57
C ILE A 204 -16.13 -10.33 -12.30
N GLN A 205 -16.84 -9.33 -11.75
CA GLN A 205 -16.83 -7.99 -12.33
C GLN A 205 -15.44 -7.36 -12.33
N ALA A 206 -14.69 -7.51 -11.26
CA ALA A 206 -13.32 -7.01 -11.16
C ALA A 206 -12.37 -7.78 -12.10
N TYR A 207 -12.51 -9.10 -12.23
CA TYR A 207 -11.76 -9.90 -13.19
C TYR A 207 -12.05 -9.50 -14.65
N ARG A 208 -13.28 -9.22 -14.99
CA ARG A 208 -13.62 -8.70 -16.32
C ARG A 208 -12.96 -7.34 -16.58
N LYS A 209 -12.91 -6.47 -15.57
CA LYS A 209 -12.17 -5.20 -15.67
C LYS A 209 -10.68 -5.45 -15.87
N PHE A 210 -10.08 -6.40 -15.15
CA PHE A 210 -8.68 -6.81 -15.35
C PHE A 210 -8.43 -7.25 -16.80
N LEU A 211 -9.25 -8.13 -17.36
CA LEU A 211 -9.09 -8.59 -18.75
C LEU A 211 -9.27 -7.49 -19.79
N ASN A 212 -10.02 -6.44 -19.48
CA ASN A 212 -10.26 -5.29 -20.35
C ASN A 212 -9.17 -4.21 -20.24
N THR A 213 -8.13 -4.39 -19.39
CA THR A 213 -7.01 -3.46 -19.33
C THR A 213 -5.97 -3.75 -20.41
N ASP A 214 -5.21 -2.73 -20.82
CA ASP A 214 -4.12 -2.88 -21.79
C ASP A 214 -2.97 -3.74 -21.25
N ASN A 215 -2.76 -3.77 -19.93
CA ASN A 215 -1.72 -4.53 -19.26
C ASN A 215 -2.31 -5.49 -18.23
N GLN A 216 -2.34 -6.79 -18.59
CA GLN A 216 -2.80 -7.88 -17.73
C GLN A 216 -1.66 -8.59 -16.98
N LYS A 217 -0.50 -7.95 -16.84
CA LYS A 217 0.62 -8.51 -16.07
C LYS A 217 0.41 -8.25 -14.58
N VAL A 218 0.51 -9.31 -13.78
CA VAL A 218 0.49 -9.26 -12.32
C VAL A 218 1.81 -9.81 -11.80
N ARG A 219 2.48 -9.03 -10.92
CA ARG A 219 3.77 -9.44 -10.36
C ARG A 219 3.62 -10.76 -9.60
N GLY A 220 4.52 -11.70 -9.86
CA GLY A 220 4.47 -13.03 -9.23
C GLY A 220 3.42 -13.99 -9.79
N MET A 221 2.58 -13.56 -10.73
CA MET A 221 1.48 -14.36 -11.31
C MET A 221 1.55 -14.40 -12.83
N PRO A 222 2.50 -15.14 -13.41
CA PRO A 222 2.73 -15.13 -14.86
C PRO A 222 1.55 -15.64 -15.69
N LYS A 223 0.67 -16.47 -15.09
CA LYS A 223 -0.54 -17.03 -15.73
C LYS A 223 -1.84 -16.37 -15.24
N ALA A 224 -1.77 -15.15 -14.68
CA ALA A 224 -2.95 -14.47 -14.14
C ALA A 224 -4.10 -14.34 -15.18
N LYS A 225 -3.75 -13.99 -16.41
CA LYS A 225 -4.73 -13.83 -17.51
C LYS A 225 -5.45 -15.12 -17.83
N GLU A 226 -4.73 -16.22 -17.96
CA GLU A 226 -5.26 -17.54 -18.26
C GLU A 226 -6.15 -18.02 -17.11
N GLN A 227 -5.66 -17.94 -15.88
CA GLN A 227 -6.43 -18.31 -14.67
C GLN A 227 -7.74 -17.51 -14.55
N VAL A 228 -7.70 -16.20 -14.79
CA VAL A 228 -8.89 -15.36 -14.74
C VAL A 228 -9.89 -15.75 -15.82
N LYS A 229 -9.44 -16.09 -17.04
CA LYS A 229 -10.34 -16.59 -18.07
C LYS A 229 -11.02 -17.89 -17.64
N GLU A 230 -10.25 -18.84 -17.09
CA GLU A 230 -10.79 -20.12 -16.59
C GLU A 230 -11.86 -19.89 -15.50
N VAL A 231 -11.62 -18.96 -14.58
CA VAL A 231 -12.59 -18.60 -13.52
C VAL A 231 -13.88 -18.02 -14.14
N ILE A 232 -13.75 -17.11 -15.11
CA ILE A 232 -14.91 -16.50 -15.78
C ILE A 232 -15.66 -17.53 -16.60
N ASP A 233 -14.96 -18.38 -17.37
CA ASP A 233 -15.56 -19.43 -18.18
C ASP A 233 -16.36 -20.41 -17.30
N PHE A 234 -15.78 -20.79 -16.15
CA PHE A 234 -16.50 -21.59 -15.15
C PHE A 234 -17.72 -20.88 -14.60
N TYR A 235 -17.60 -19.58 -14.24
CA TYR A 235 -18.71 -18.80 -13.69
C TYR A 235 -19.85 -18.66 -14.72
N ASP A 236 -19.53 -18.38 -15.97
CA ASP A 236 -20.50 -18.15 -17.06
C ASP A 236 -21.13 -19.43 -17.59
N TYR A 237 -20.52 -20.60 -17.33
CA TYR A 237 -21.06 -21.88 -17.76
C TYR A 237 -22.35 -22.20 -17.01
N LYS A 238 -23.47 -22.24 -17.75
CA LYS A 238 -24.82 -22.32 -17.17
C LYS A 238 -25.18 -23.70 -16.62
N ASP A 239 -24.68 -24.75 -17.26
CA ASP A 239 -24.98 -26.12 -16.85
C ASP A 239 -24.07 -26.57 -15.73
N LYS A 240 -24.60 -26.64 -14.51
CA LYS A 240 -23.90 -27.09 -13.30
C LYS A 240 -24.33 -28.51 -12.87
N ASN A 241 -25.04 -29.27 -13.69
CA ASN A 241 -25.55 -30.60 -13.34
C ASN A 241 -24.44 -31.62 -13.04
N TRP A 242 -23.18 -31.27 -13.29
CA TRP A 242 -21.99 -32.03 -12.98
C TRP A 242 -21.35 -31.67 -11.63
N THR A 243 -21.90 -30.70 -10.89
CA THR A 243 -21.42 -30.29 -9.55
C THR A 243 -22.32 -30.94 -8.48
N MET A 244 -21.76 -31.00 -7.25
CA MET A 244 -22.46 -31.42 -6.04
C MET A 244 -22.38 -30.34 -4.98
N GLU A 245 -23.26 -30.36 -3.98
CA GLU A 245 -23.28 -29.38 -2.88
C GLU A 245 -22.11 -29.54 -1.94
N SER A 246 -21.60 -30.77 -1.79
CA SER A 246 -20.46 -31.05 -0.92
C SER A 246 -19.31 -31.73 -1.68
N LEU A 247 -18.08 -31.40 -1.30
CA LEU A 247 -16.88 -32.05 -1.83
C LEU A 247 -16.82 -33.53 -1.41
N GLU A 248 -17.29 -33.86 -0.20
CA GLU A 248 -17.31 -35.21 0.34
C GLU A 248 -18.19 -36.11 -0.50
N ASP A 249 -19.42 -35.67 -0.81
CA ASP A 249 -20.36 -36.41 -1.66
C ASP A 249 -19.79 -36.64 -3.07
N LEU A 250 -19.12 -35.61 -3.62
CA LEU A 250 -18.48 -35.74 -4.93
C LEU A 250 -17.35 -36.80 -4.88
N VAL A 251 -16.47 -36.73 -3.88
CA VAL A 251 -15.35 -37.67 -3.72
C VAL A 251 -15.85 -39.10 -3.54
N ASP A 252 -16.87 -39.30 -2.71
CA ASP A 252 -17.44 -40.64 -2.47
C ASP A 252 -18.17 -41.19 -3.71
N THR A 253 -18.86 -40.32 -4.43
CA THR A 253 -19.48 -40.68 -5.70
C THR A 253 -18.45 -41.10 -6.75
N ILE A 254 -17.33 -40.36 -6.88
CA ILE A 254 -16.24 -40.71 -7.81
C ILE A 254 -15.59 -42.03 -7.40
N LYS A 255 -15.26 -42.23 -6.09
CA LYS A 255 -14.73 -43.50 -5.60
C LYS A 255 -15.63 -44.68 -5.84
N TYR A 256 -16.96 -44.50 -5.66
CA TYR A 256 -17.95 -45.51 -5.97
C TYR A 256 -17.97 -45.83 -7.47
N ALA A 257 -18.00 -44.80 -8.32
CA ALA A 257 -18.02 -44.95 -9.77
C ALA A 257 -16.78 -45.71 -10.28
N ILE A 258 -15.60 -45.41 -9.76
CA ILE A 258 -14.35 -46.12 -10.09
C ILE A 258 -14.41 -47.59 -9.64
N ARG A 259 -14.83 -47.85 -8.40
CA ARG A 259 -14.92 -49.21 -7.86
C ARG A 259 -15.91 -50.10 -8.63
N THR A 260 -17.04 -49.50 -9.10
CA THR A 260 -18.09 -50.22 -9.84
C THR A 260 -17.89 -50.15 -11.36
N ARG A 261 -16.81 -49.52 -11.84
CA ARG A 261 -16.56 -49.26 -13.27
C ARG A 261 -17.71 -48.56 -13.97
N ASN A 262 -18.39 -47.66 -13.24
CA ASN A 262 -19.53 -46.92 -13.78
C ASN A 262 -19.05 -45.67 -14.54
N THR A 263 -18.71 -45.85 -15.82
CA THR A 263 -18.20 -44.77 -16.67
C THR A 263 -19.23 -43.65 -16.89
N SER A 264 -20.54 -44.01 -16.96
CA SER A 264 -21.62 -43.02 -17.12
C SER A 264 -21.72 -42.08 -15.92
N LEU A 265 -21.45 -42.60 -14.71
CA LEU A 265 -21.44 -41.77 -13.50
C LEU A 265 -20.18 -40.84 -13.43
N LEU A 266 -19.02 -41.34 -13.86
CA LEU A 266 -17.84 -40.54 -14.01
C LEU A 266 -18.02 -39.42 -15.04
N GLU A 267 -18.63 -39.76 -16.21
CA GLU A 267 -18.91 -38.80 -17.26
C GLU A 267 -19.92 -37.73 -16.82
N ARG A 268 -20.90 -38.10 -16.00
CA ARG A 268 -21.87 -37.17 -15.42
C ARG A 268 -21.21 -36.10 -14.55
N TYR A 269 -20.27 -36.49 -13.70
CA TYR A 269 -19.62 -35.60 -12.75
C TYR A 269 -18.25 -35.10 -13.24
N ARG A 270 -17.90 -35.36 -14.50
CA ARG A 270 -16.75 -34.73 -15.14
C ARG A 270 -17.00 -33.26 -15.32
N ALA A 271 -16.06 -32.42 -14.92
CA ALA A 271 -16.11 -30.97 -15.15
C ALA A 271 -16.32 -30.69 -16.67
N LYS A 272 -17.25 -29.81 -17.00
CA LYS A 272 -17.54 -29.44 -18.38
C LYS A 272 -16.64 -28.31 -18.90
N VAL A 273 -15.90 -27.66 -18.00
CA VAL A 273 -14.92 -26.60 -18.31
C VAL A 273 -13.62 -26.90 -17.60
N ASN A 274 -12.51 -26.57 -18.24
CA ASN A 274 -11.16 -26.66 -17.67
C ASN A 274 -10.78 -28.04 -17.12
N PHE A 275 -11.37 -29.11 -17.67
CA PHE A 275 -11.09 -30.48 -17.23
C PHE A 275 -9.85 -31.04 -17.93
N PHE A 276 -8.93 -31.57 -17.13
CA PHE A 276 -7.90 -32.47 -17.62
C PHE A 276 -7.73 -33.65 -16.66
N ALA A 277 -7.33 -34.79 -17.17
CA ALA A 277 -6.95 -35.94 -16.37
C ALA A 277 -5.55 -36.39 -16.76
N VAL A 278 -4.78 -36.84 -15.77
CA VAL A 278 -3.44 -37.38 -15.94
C VAL A 278 -3.42 -38.78 -15.37
N SER A 279 -2.93 -39.73 -16.13
CA SER A 279 -2.57 -41.05 -15.61
C SER A 279 -1.07 -41.25 -15.72
N TRP A 280 -0.49 -42.00 -14.77
CA TRP A 280 0.89 -42.46 -14.84
C TRP A 280 0.95 -43.93 -14.54
N GLU A 281 1.69 -44.64 -15.37
CA GLU A 281 2.07 -46.02 -15.14
C GLU A 281 3.50 -46.07 -14.62
N GLU A 282 3.84 -47.11 -13.88
CA GLU A 282 5.15 -47.23 -13.18
C GLU A 282 6.39 -47.14 -14.11
N SER A 283 6.22 -47.15 -15.43
CA SER A 283 7.36 -47.12 -16.39
C SER A 283 7.29 -46.06 -17.48
N LYS A 284 6.21 -45.30 -17.63
CA LYS A 284 6.11 -44.24 -18.64
C LYS A 284 5.13 -43.16 -18.19
N VAL A 285 5.57 -41.91 -18.23
CA VAL A 285 4.71 -40.74 -18.10
C VAL A 285 4.20 -40.39 -19.51
N ASP A 286 3.06 -40.92 -19.88
CA ASP A 286 2.32 -40.42 -21.05
C ASP A 286 1.35 -39.33 -20.58
N ALA A 287 1.75 -38.08 -20.78
CA ALA A 287 0.88 -36.93 -20.57
C ALA A 287 -0.24 -37.00 -21.64
N ASN A 288 -1.50 -37.04 -21.20
CA ASN A 288 -2.73 -36.98 -22.01
C ASN A 288 -3.42 -38.30 -22.35
N LEU A 289 -3.42 -39.27 -21.47
CA LEU A 289 -4.40 -40.36 -21.59
C LEU A 289 -5.80 -39.88 -21.15
N ASN A 290 -6.81 -40.07 -22.00
CA ASN A 290 -8.19 -39.83 -21.61
C ASN A 290 -8.56 -40.89 -20.55
N PHE A 291 -8.68 -40.49 -19.29
CA PHE A 291 -8.89 -41.36 -18.14
C PHE A 291 -10.11 -42.29 -18.33
N LEU A 292 -11.12 -41.79 -19.09
CA LEU A 292 -12.35 -42.54 -19.35
C LEU A 292 -12.17 -43.63 -20.42
N GLU A 293 -11.22 -43.48 -21.34
CA GLU A 293 -10.94 -44.54 -22.35
C GLU A 293 -10.26 -45.73 -21.69
N GLY A 294 -9.42 -45.52 -20.65
CA GLY A 294 -8.80 -46.62 -19.90
C GLY A 294 -9.75 -47.46 -19.04
N LEU A 295 -10.98 -46.99 -18.77
CA LEU A 295 -11.99 -47.72 -18.00
C LEU A 295 -12.89 -48.64 -18.84
N ASN A 296 -12.82 -48.51 -20.14
CA ASN A 296 -13.63 -49.31 -21.11
C ASN A 296 -12.87 -50.57 -21.63
N THR A 297 -11.66 -50.77 -21.25
CA THR A 297 -10.84 -51.98 -21.50
C THR A 297 -10.76 -52.84 -20.26
#